data_e28eee6f2d1c38dec82439328c0210e5
#
_entry.id   e28eee6f2d1c38dec82439328c0210e5
#
_cell.length_a   1.000
_cell.length_b   1.000
_cell.length_c   1.000
_cell.angle_alpha   90.00
_cell.angle_beta   90.00
_cell.angle_gamma   90.00
#
_symmetry.space_group_name_H-M   'P 1'
#
loop_
_entity.id
_entity.type
_entity.pdbx_description
1 polymer ?
#
loop_
_entity_poly.entity_id
_entity_poly.type
_entity_poly.pdbx_seq_one_letter_code
_entity_poly.pdbx_strand_id
1 'polypeptide(L)'
;DLAFIIDTNLYLYEHQSTYNPNIPLRDLFYISNEYQKLVDKKSLYSSTLQKIPAPNFIEFYNGSTILSDCTELKLSSAFENLSGEPKLELTVTVLNVNEGHNAELMQHCSTLKEYAQYVARVRHYAANMSLNQAVECAVDECIKEGILAEFLSKNRAEVISMSIFEYDKELEEKKLRKAEYEAGFSDGEKSGHETGFSEGQNHAAIETARRMLQSNKFTIEEIAKFSGLSQQ
;
A
#
# COMPACT_ATOMS: atom_id res chain seq x y z
N ASP A 1 5.48 3.24 14.86
CA ASP A 1 6.47 2.23 14.47
C ASP A 1 7.31 1.86 15.68
N LEU A 2 7.52 0.60 15.92
CA LEU A 2 8.25 0.07 17.06
C LEU A 2 9.24 -0.99 16.61
N ALA A 3 10.52 -0.84 16.99
CA ALA A 3 11.55 -1.84 16.77
C ALA A 3 12.12 -2.30 18.11
N PHE A 4 12.22 -3.61 18.33
CA PHE A 4 12.81 -4.16 19.55
C PHE A 4 13.42 -5.54 19.29
N ILE A 5 14.33 -5.93 20.18
CA ILE A 5 15.01 -7.23 20.10
C ILE A 5 14.51 -8.12 21.25
N ILE A 6 14.05 -9.32 20.90
CA ILE A 6 13.75 -10.39 21.86
C ILE A 6 14.65 -11.57 21.50
N ASP A 7 15.46 -12.01 22.46
CA ASP A 7 16.50 -13.02 22.28
C ASP A 7 17.47 -12.62 21.16
N THR A 8 17.38 -13.28 19.99
CA THR A 8 18.22 -13.02 18.81
C THR A 8 17.41 -12.55 17.60
N ASN A 9 16.14 -12.19 17.79
CA ASN A 9 15.25 -11.72 16.75
C ASN A 9 14.97 -10.23 16.92
N LEU A 10 14.99 -9.52 15.81
CA LEU A 10 14.56 -8.12 15.73
C LEU A 10 13.13 -8.08 15.18
N TYR A 11 12.23 -7.46 15.90
CA TYR A 11 10.84 -7.28 15.50
C TYR A 11 10.61 -5.82 15.13
N LEU A 12 10.05 -5.61 13.93
CA LEU A 12 9.52 -4.32 13.50
C LEU A 12 8.00 -4.45 13.46
N TYR A 13 7.34 -3.61 14.25
CA TYR A 13 5.88 -3.48 14.25
C TYR A 13 5.48 -2.13 13.69
N GLU A 14 4.62 -2.15 12.70
CA GLU A 14 3.93 -0.97 12.18
C GLU A 14 2.42 -1.10 12.42
N HIS A 15 1.74 0.02 12.59
CA HIS A 15 0.29 0.10 12.64
C HIS A 15 -0.19 0.97 11.49
N GLN A 16 -1.13 0.47 10.69
CA GLN A 16 -1.63 1.17 9.51
C GLN A 16 -3.15 1.07 9.38
N SER A 17 -3.80 2.23 9.18
CA SER A 17 -5.22 2.33 8.83
C SER A 17 -5.46 2.26 7.31
N THR A 18 -4.39 2.26 6.50
CA THR A 18 -4.48 2.28 5.04
C THR A 18 -3.62 1.17 4.45
N TYR A 19 -4.18 0.34 3.57
CA TYR A 19 -3.40 -0.67 2.87
C TYR A 19 -2.35 -0.01 1.95
N ASN A 20 -1.08 -0.37 2.15
CA ASN A 20 0.02 0.17 1.37
C ASN A 20 0.92 -0.97 0.84
N PRO A 21 0.93 -1.26 -0.47
CA PRO A 21 1.74 -2.32 -1.04
C PRO A 21 3.26 -2.05 -0.98
N ASN A 22 3.68 -0.80 -0.67
CA ASN A 22 5.08 -0.41 -0.59
C ASN A 22 5.71 -0.66 0.80
N ILE A 23 4.99 -1.26 1.74
CA ILE A 23 5.52 -1.56 3.08
C ILE A 23 6.82 -2.37 3.02
N PRO A 24 6.97 -3.44 2.21
CA PRO A 24 8.23 -4.18 2.17
C PRO A 24 9.43 -3.32 1.75
N LEU A 25 9.22 -2.35 0.86
CA LEU A 25 10.26 -1.42 0.45
C LEU A 25 10.63 -0.42 1.56
N ARG A 26 9.64 0.06 2.31
CA ARG A 26 9.85 0.93 3.48
C ARG A 26 10.61 0.19 4.57
N ASP A 27 10.22 -1.04 4.88
CA ASP A 27 10.84 -1.89 5.88
C ASP A 27 12.28 -2.24 5.53
N LEU A 28 12.61 -2.41 4.24
CA LEU A 28 13.98 -2.57 3.79
C LEU A 28 14.87 -1.39 4.22
N PHE A 29 14.37 -0.17 4.07
CA PHE A 29 15.12 1.01 4.50
C PHE A 29 15.20 1.11 6.04
N TYR A 30 14.13 0.78 6.74
CA TYR A 30 14.12 0.78 8.21
C TYR A 30 15.10 -0.24 8.78
N ILE A 31 15.04 -1.49 8.32
CA ILE A 31 15.95 -2.54 8.81
C ILE A 31 17.41 -2.24 8.47
N SER A 32 17.67 -1.67 7.29
CA SER A 32 19.02 -1.24 6.92
C SER A 32 19.57 -0.20 7.90
N ASN A 33 18.75 0.76 8.30
CA ASN A 33 19.14 1.78 9.29
C ASN A 33 19.37 1.16 10.69
N GLU A 34 18.52 0.23 11.12
CA GLU A 34 18.69 -0.45 12.41
C GLU A 34 19.96 -1.31 12.43
N TYR A 35 20.23 -2.08 11.39
CA TYR A 35 21.46 -2.86 11.31
C TYR A 35 22.73 -1.99 11.28
N GLN A 36 22.68 -0.81 10.65
CA GLN A 36 23.80 0.13 10.68
C GLN A 36 24.15 0.62 12.09
N LYS A 37 23.19 0.63 13.04
CA LYS A 37 23.43 0.98 14.44
C LYS A 37 24.04 -0.19 15.23
N LEU A 38 23.71 -1.43 14.85
CA LEU A 38 24.11 -2.64 15.56
C LEU A 38 25.49 -3.15 15.13
N VAL A 39 25.93 -2.84 13.91
CA VAL A 39 27.16 -3.40 13.30
C VAL A 39 28.28 -2.36 13.37
N ASP A 40 29.47 -2.80 13.85
CA ASP A 40 30.68 -1.99 13.69
C ASP A 40 31.15 -2.01 12.23
N LYS A 41 31.12 -0.83 11.60
CA LYS A 41 31.49 -0.67 10.18
C LYS A 41 32.90 -1.14 9.86
N LYS A 42 33.85 -1.05 10.80
CA LYS A 42 35.23 -1.54 10.57
C LYS A 42 35.28 -3.06 10.52
N SER A 43 34.47 -3.71 11.33
CA SER A 43 34.39 -5.17 11.40
C SER A 43 33.80 -5.82 10.13
N LEU A 44 33.05 -5.07 9.31
CA LEU A 44 32.53 -5.55 8.04
C LEU A 44 33.61 -5.93 7.02
N TYR A 45 34.80 -5.36 7.15
CA TYR A 45 35.96 -5.64 6.29
C TYR A 45 36.91 -6.71 6.86
N SER A 46 36.53 -7.29 8.01
CA SER A 46 37.30 -8.39 8.62
C SER A 46 36.93 -9.75 7.98
N SER A 47 37.73 -10.76 8.20
CA SER A 47 37.44 -12.14 7.79
C SER A 47 36.43 -12.86 8.71
N THR A 48 35.99 -12.20 9.82
CA THR A 48 35.07 -12.77 10.79
C THR A 48 33.65 -12.40 10.42
N LEU A 49 32.74 -13.40 10.34
CA LEU A 49 31.34 -13.21 10.07
C LEU A 49 30.68 -12.40 11.21
N GLN A 50 30.11 -11.25 10.88
CA GLN A 50 29.29 -10.47 11.81
C GLN A 50 27.88 -11.06 11.87
N LYS A 51 27.44 -11.45 13.06
CA LYS A 51 26.07 -11.93 13.28
C LYS A 51 25.17 -10.77 13.63
N ILE A 52 23.98 -10.74 13.04
CA ILE A 52 22.93 -9.75 13.32
C ILE A 52 21.65 -10.47 13.72
N PRO A 53 20.74 -9.83 14.47
CA PRO A 53 19.43 -10.40 14.79
C PRO A 53 18.63 -10.68 13.52
N ALA A 54 17.89 -11.80 13.49
CA ALA A 54 16.98 -12.10 12.39
C ALA A 54 15.78 -11.13 12.41
N PRO A 55 15.41 -10.50 11.30
CA PRO A 55 14.33 -9.53 11.26
C PRO A 55 12.98 -10.22 11.09
N ASN A 56 11.96 -9.70 11.76
CA ASN A 56 10.55 -10.08 11.60
C ASN A 56 9.75 -8.80 11.38
N PHE A 57 8.97 -8.76 10.31
CA PHE A 57 8.18 -7.60 9.90
C PHE A 57 6.71 -7.91 10.07
N ILE A 58 6.04 -7.17 10.93
CA ILE A 58 4.64 -7.38 11.27
C ILE A 58 3.91 -6.04 11.20
N GLU A 59 2.88 -5.98 10.38
CA GLU A 59 1.99 -4.85 10.25
C GLU A 59 0.63 -5.18 10.85
N PHE A 60 0.17 -4.34 11.79
CA PHE A 60 -1.20 -4.38 12.29
C PHE A 60 -2.08 -3.46 11.45
N TYR A 61 -2.96 -4.07 10.68
CA TYR A 61 -3.88 -3.36 9.81
C TYR A 61 -5.26 -3.22 10.45
N ASN A 62 -5.72 -1.99 10.61
CA ASN A 62 -7.06 -1.68 11.07
C ASN A 62 -7.87 -0.81 10.09
N GLY A 63 -7.48 -0.75 8.83
CA GLY A 63 -8.14 0.07 7.82
C GLY A 63 -9.50 -0.45 7.38
N SER A 64 -10.13 0.27 6.45
CA SER A 64 -11.46 -0.05 5.93
C SER A 64 -11.46 -0.88 4.64
N THR A 65 -10.29 -1.14 4.04
CA THR A 65 -10.17 -2.08 2.91
C THR A 65 -10.37 -3.50 3.43
N ILE A 66 -11.18 -4.29 2.74
CA ILE A 66 -11.43 -5.69 3.12
C ILE A 66 -10.17 -6.50 2.86
N LEU A 67 -9.57 -7.02 3.93
CA LEU A 67 -8.41 -7.91 3.89
C LEU A 67 -8.74 -9.19 4.65
N SER A 68 -8.05 -10.29 4.29
CA SER A 68 -8.06 -11.53 5.07
C SER A 68 -7.43 -11.32 6.45
N ASP A 69 -7.57 -12.29 7.34
CA ASP A 69 -6.99 -12.26 8.69
C ASP A 69 -5.47 -12.06 8.64
N CYS A 70 -4.81 -12.71 7.70
CA CYS A 70 -3.38 -12.63 7.48
C CYS A 70 -3.10 -12.50 5.97
N THR A 71 -2.21 -11.56 5.63
CA THR A 71 -1.75 -11.33 4.25
C THR A 71 -0.25 -11.16 4.26
N GLU A 72 0.45 -11.72 3.28
CA GLU A 72 1.88 -11.51 3.10
C GLU A 72 2.12 -10.50 1.98
N LEU A 73 2.97 -9.51 2.24
CA LEU A 73 3.51 -8.59 1.25
C LEU A 73 4.99 -8.92 1.01
N LYS A 74 5.40 -8.96 -0.25
CA LYS A 74 6.76 -9.33 -0.64
C LYS A 74 7.45 -8.19 -1.37
N LEU A 75 8.71 -7.94 -1.03
CA LEU A 75 9.54 -6.93 -1.69
C LEU A 75 9.69 -7.21 -3.19
N SER A 76 9.78 -8.47 -3.57
CA SER A 76 9.89 -8.89 -4.98
C SER A 76 8.72 -8.44 -5.85
N SER A 77 7.56 -8.15 -5.26
CA SER A 77 6.41 -7.59 -5.98
C SER A 77 6.66 -6.18 -6.54
N ALA A 78 7.68 -5.47 -6.03
CA ALA A 78 8.09 -4.15 -6.50
C ALA A 78 9.16 -4.19 -7.60
N PHE A 79 9.68 -5.36 -7.98
CA PHE A 79 10.73 -5.47 -9.01
C PHE A 79 10.12 -5.46 -10.41
N GLU A 80 10.55 -4.51 -11.26
CA GLU A 80 10.02 -4.34 -12.62
C GLU A 80 10.27 -5.54 -13.54
N ASN A 81 11.46 -6.16 -13.46
CA ASN A 81 11.91 -7.22 -14.37
C ASN A 81 12.47 -8.41 -13.61
N LEU A 82 11.62 -9.05 -12.80
CA LEU A 82 12.05 -10.25 -12.06
C LEU A 82 12.10 -11.46 -12.99
N SER A 83 13.30 -12.04 -13.15
CA SER A 83 13.53 -13.29 -13.87
C SER A 83 14.04 -14.35 -12.89
N GLY A 84 13.23 -15.35 -12.62
CA GLY A 84 13.54 -16.43 -11.67
C GLY A 84 13.37 -16.00 -10.21
N GLU A 85 14.06 -16.68 -9.29
CA GLU A 85 14.00 -16.40 -7.86
C GLU A 85 14.62 -15.05 -7.51
N PRO A 86 13.98 -14.22 -6.67
CA PRO A 86 14.54 -12.96 -6.24
C PRO A 86 15.83 -13.18 -5.44
N LYS A 87 16.86 -12.38 -5.71
CA LYS A 87 18.14 -12.44 -4.95
C LYS A 87 18.07 -11.62 -3.66
N LEU A 88 17.10 -10.76 -3.54
CA LEU A 88 16.75 -10.03 -2.32
C LEU A 88 15.25 -10.21 -2.11
N GLU A 89 14.86 -10.72 -0.95
CA GLU A 89 13.46 -10.84 -0.55
C GLU A 89 13.28 -10.36 0.89
N LEU A 90 12.19 -9.67 1.13
CA LEU A 90 11.68 -9.28 2.43
C LEU A 90 10.18 -9.53 2.42
N THR A 91 9.70 -10.26 3.41
CA THR A 91 8.27 -10.57 3.54
C THR A 91 7.72 -9.90 4.80
N VAL A 92 6.63 -9.15 4.64
CA VAL A 92 5.90 -8.51 5.74
C VAL A 92 4.62 -9.29 5.98
N THR A 93 4.37 -9.64 7.24
CA THR A 93 3.12 -10.26 7.67
C THR A 93 2.14 -9.17 8.09
N VAL A 94 1.08 -8.98 7.32
CA VAL A 94 -0.02 -8.06 7.63
C VAL A 94 -1.10 -8.80 8.39
N LEU A 95 -1.38 -8.40 9.62
CA LEU A 95 -2.42 -8.94 10.48
C LEU A 95 -3.61 -7.98 10.54
N ASN A 96 -4.76 -8.44 10.07
CA ASN A 96 -6.00 -7.66 10.16
C ASN A 96 -6.51 -7.64 11.60
N VAL A 97 -6.39 -6.50 12.26
CA VAL A 97 -6.80 -6.33 13.67
C VAL A 97 -8.15 -5.62 13.81
N ASN A 98 -8.96 -5.58 12.75
CA ASN A 98 -10.35 -5.14 12.86
C ASN A 98 -11.19 -6.11 13.69
N GLU A 99 -12.28 -5.61 14.25
CA GLU A 99 -13.24 -6.44 14.98
C GLU A 99 -13.75 -7.61 14.10
N GLY A 100 -13.78 -8.81 14.67
CA GLY A 100 -14.19 -10.04 13.97
C GLY A 100 -13.05 -10.77 13.25
N HIS A 101 -11.84 -10.21 13.21
CA HIS A 101 -10.66 -10.82 12.60
C HIS A 101 -9.68 -11.38 13.65
N ASN A 102 -8.81 -12.32 13.23
CA ASN A 102 -7.73 -12.90 14.04
C ASN A 102 -8.17 -13.28 15.47
N ALA A 103 -9.23 -14.09 15.58
CA ALA A 103 -9.88 -14.44 16.85
C ALA A 103 -8.91 -15.01 17.89
N GLU A 104 -7.95 -15.83 17.49
CA GLU A 104 -6.94 -16.40 18.39
C GLU A 104 -6.01 -15.31 18.95
N LEU A 105 -5.51 -14.41 18.10
CA LEU A 105 -4.69 -13.26 18.53
C LEU A 105 -5.48 -12.39 19.52
N MET A 106 -6.74 -12.12 19.22
CA MET A 106 -7.62 -11.30 20.06
C MET A 106 -7.95 -11.96 21.41
N GLN A 107 -7.95 -13.29 21.50
CA GLN A 107 -8.11 -14.01 22.77
C GLN A 107 -6.85 -13.88 23.66
N HIS A 108 -5.66 -13.85 23.07
CA HIS A 108 -4.40 -13.74 23.79
C HIS A 108 -3.98 -12.30 24.09
N CYS A 109 -4.57 -11.31 23.43
CA CYS A 109 -4.27 -9.91 23.62
C CYS A 109 -5.54 -9.07 23.83
N SER A 110 -6.03 -9.00 25.07
CA SER A 110 -7.24 -8.26 25.43
C SER A 110 -7.16 -6.78 25.03
N THR A 111 -6.01 -6.15 25.23
CA THR A 111 -5.81 -4.74 24.84
C THR A 111 -6.00 -4.50 23.35
N LEU A 112 -5.50 -5.41 22.50
CA LEU A 112 -5.68 -5.30 21.06
C LEU A 112 -7.15 -5.51 20.65
N LYS A 113 -7.81 -6.47 21.29
CA LYS A 113 -9.26 -6.71 21.11
C LYS A 113 -10.08 -5.48 21.48
N GLU A 114 -9.81 -4.90 22.64
CA GLU A 114 -10.51 -3.71 23.14
C GLU A 114 -10.25 -2.50 22.24
N TYR A 115 -9.03 -2.35 21.74
CA TYR A 115 -8.70 -1.33 20.74
C TYR A 115 -9.49 -1.51 19.43
N ALA A 116 -9.58 -2.74 18.92
CA ALA A 116 -10.40 -3.04 17.73
C ALA A 116 -11.87 -2.65 17.94
N GLN A 117 -12.43 -2.95 19.11
CA GLN A 117 -13.80 -2.58 19.49
C GLN A 117 -13.98 -1.06 19.56
N TYR A 118 -13.03 -0.34 20.15
CA TYR A 118 -13.05 1.12 20.18
C TYR A 118 -13.06 1.71 18.76
N VAL A 119 -12.15 1.27 17.89
CA VAL A 119 -12.08 1.74 16.50
C VAL A 119 -13.37 1.44 15.73
N ALA A 120 -13.95 0.26 15.90
CA ALA A 120 -15.22 -0.12 15.27
C ALA A 120 -16.36 0.80 15.69
N ARG A 121 -16.43 1.21 16.99
CA ARG A 121 -17.43 2.16 17.49
C ARG A 121 -17.24 3.56 16.92
N VAL A 122 -16.02 4.05 16.88
CA VAL A 122 -15.74 5.37 16.25
C VAL A 122 -16.24 5.36 14.81
N ARG A 123 -15.95 4.32 14.04
CA ARG A 123 -16.44 4.20 12.64
C ARG A 123 -17.95 4.12 12.54
N HIS A 124 -18.57 3.37 13.45
CA HIS A 124 -20.04 3.26 13.49
C HIS A 124 -20.70 4.63 13.70
N TYR A 125 -20.22 5.39 14.67
CA TYR A 125 -20.74 6.71 14.95
C TYR A 125 -20.42 7.73 13.85
N ALA A 126 -19.20 7.68 13.28
CA ALA A 126 -18.76 8.59 12.22
C ALA A 126 -19.58 8.45 10.92
N ALA A 127 -20.30 7.34 10.74
CA ALA A 127 -21.22 7.18 9.61
C ALA A 127 -22.45 8.12 9.69
N ASN A 128 -22.82 8.60 10.90
CA ASN A 128 -24.09 9.33 11.12
C ASN A 128 -23.91 10.67 11.81
N MET A 129 -22.72 11.04 12.25
CA MET A 129 -22.45 12.31 12.96
C MET A 129 -21.06 12.85 12.64
N SER A 130 -20.74 14.06 13.13
CA SER A 130 -19.41 14.63 12.96
C SER A 130 -18.35 13.78 13.65
N LEU A 131 -17.12 13.77 13.12
CA LEU A 131 -16.03 12.97 13.67
C LEU A 131 -15.76 13.28 15.15
N ASN A 132 -15.77 14.55 15.55
CA ASN A 132 -15.59 14.94 16.94
C ASN A 132 -16.64 14.30 17.87
N GLN A 133 -17.89 14.37 17.47
CA GLN A 133 -18.99 13.76 18.23
C GLN A 133 -18.88 12.23 18.24
N ALA A 134 -18.51 11.64 17.11
CA ALA A 134 -18.34 10.19 16.99
C ALA A 134 -17.26 9.65 17.94
N VAL A 135 -16.12 10.31 18.00
CA VAL A 135 -15.01 9.95 18.91
C VAL A 135 -15.43 10.12 20.36
N GLU A 136 -16.06 11.23 20.72
CA GLU A 136 -16.55 11.46 22.09
C GLU A 136 -17.57 10.41 22.52
N CYS A 137 -18.55 10.11 21.68
CA CYS A 137 -19.55 9.06 21.95
C CYS A 137 -18.91 7.69 22.12
N ALA A 138 -17.98 7.32 21.23
CA ALA A 138 -17.27 6.05 21.32
C ALA A 138 -16.44 5.92 22.60
N VAL A 139 -15.71 6.97 23.00
CA VAL A 139 -14.94 7.01 24.25
C VAL A 139 -15.87 6.83 25.44
N ASP A 140 -16.98 7.57 25.49
CA ASP A 140 -17.93 7.51 26.64
C ASP A 140 -18.59 6.13 26.74
N GLU A 141 -18.95 5.51 25.63
CA GLU A 141 -19.53 4.18 25.60
C GLU A 141 -18.52 3.12 26.01
N CYS A 142 -17.29 3.15 25.45
CA CYS A 142 -16.23 2.23 25.81
C CYS A 142 -15.89 2.30 27.30
N ILE A 143 -15.81 3.48 27.88
CA ILE A 143 -15.58 3.65 29.34
C ILE A 143 -16.71 2.98 30.15
N LYS A 144 -17.98 3.17 29.76
CA LYS A 144 -19.13 2.59 30.44
C LYS A 144 -19.16 1.06 30.37
N GLU A 145 -18.70 0.48 29.26
CA GLU A 145 -18.67 -0.95 29.04
C GLU A 145 -17.38 -1.65 29.54
N GLY A 146 -16.43 -0.88 30.06
CA GLY A 146 -15.18 -1.40 30.57
C GLY A 146 -14.12 -1.68 29.51
N ILE A 147 -14.31 -1.19 28.28
CA ILE A 147 -13.40 -1.36 27.14
C ILE A 147 -12.35 -0.26 27.20
N LEU A 148 -11.08 -0.63 27.37
CA LEU A 148 -9.97 0.29 27.59
C LEU A 148 -10.28 1.36 28.68
N ALA A 149 -11.19 1.07 29.61
CA ALA A 149 -11.82 2.06 30.48
C ALA A 149 -10.84 2.89 31.30
N GLU A 150 -9.83 2.24 31.90
CA GLU A 150 -8.80 2.93 32.68
C GLU A 150 -7.96 3.86 31.79
N PHE A 151 -7.53 3.35 30.62
CA PHE A 151 -6.73 4.12 29.68
C PHE A 151 -7.49 5.32 29.12
N LEU A 152 -8.73 5.09 28.63
CA LEU A 152 -9.57 6.13 28.07
C LEU A 152 -9.98 7.20 29.10
N SER A 153 -10.26 6.79 30.32
CA SER A 153 -10.58 7.74 31.40
C SER A 153 -9.41 8.63 31.77
N LYS A 154 -8.19 8.04 31.84
CA LYS A 154 -6.99 8.77 32.21
C LYS A 154 -6.49 9.69 31.10
N ASN A 155 -6.60 9.28 29.85
CA ASN A 155 -6.03 9.98 28.70
C ASN A 155 -7.10 10.57 27.76
N ARG A 156 -8.34 10.79 28.26
CA ARG A 156 -9.52 11.12 27.45
C ARG A 156 -9.28 12.24 26.41
N ALA A 157 -8.73 13.37 26.85
CA ALA A 157 -8.52 14.52 25.96
C ALA A 157 -7.48 14.24 24.88
N GLU A 158 -6.42 13.52 25.22
CA GLU A 158 -5.36 13.14 24.29
C GLU A 158 -5.87 12.13 23.26
N VAL A 159 -6.60 11.09 23.70
CA VAL A 159 -7.19 10.09 22.82
C VAL A 159 -8.17 10.73 21.83
N ILE A 160 -9.04 11.62 22.29
CA ILE A 160 -9.97 12.34 21.39
C ILE A 160 -9.20 13.13 20.34
N SER A 161 -8.20 13.91 20.75
CA SER A 161 -7.40 14.71 19.82
C SER A 161 -6.65 13.86 18.80
N MET A 162 -5.99 12.77 19.25
CA MET A 162 -5.24 11.87 18.37
C MET A 162 -6.15 11.10 17.42
N SER A 163 -7.28 10.58 17.89
CA SER A 163 -8.22 9.85 17.05
C SER A 163 -8.81 10.74 15.96
N ILE A 164 -9.15 12.00 16.27
CA ILE A 164 -9.61 12.95 15.28
C ILE A 164 -8.54 13.18 14.21
N PHE A 165 -7.28 13.38 14.62
CA PHE A 165 -6.18 13.59 13.70
C PHE A 165 -5.93 12.38 12.78
N GLU A 166 -5.96 11.16 13.33
CA GLU A 166 -5.78 9.93 12.55
C GLU A 166 -6.90 9.73 11.51
N TYR A 167 -8.15 9.96 11.92
CA TYR A 167 -9.30 9.84 11.00
C TYR A 167 -9.31 10.91 9.90
N ASP A 168 -8.97 12.16 10.23
CA ASP A 168 -8.85 13.22 9.23
C ASP A 168 -7.76 12.88 8.21
N LYS A 169 -6.61 12.39 8.67
CA LYS A 169 -5.52 11.92 7.81
C LYS A 169 -5.97 10.77 6.91
N GLU A 170 -6.67 9.76 7.44
CA GLU A 170 -7.22 8.64 6.66
C GLU A 170 -8.20 9.12 5.59
N LEU A 171 -9.05 10.08 5.92
CA LEU A 171 -10.02 10.66 5.00
C LEU A 171 -9.33 11.45 3.88
N GLU A 172 -8.31 12.24 4.19
CA GLU A 172 -7.52 12.98 3.21
C GLU A 172 -6.74 12.05 2.29
N GLU A 173 -6.11 11.02 2.81
CA GLU A 173 -5.43 10.00 2.02
C GLU A 173 -6.38 9.27 1.05
N LYS A 174 -7.61 8.96 1.50
CA LYS A 174 -8.63 8.38 0.61
C LYS A 174 -9.05 9.32 -0.50
N LYS A 175 -9.23 10.61 -0.19
CA LYS A 175 -9.55 11.63 -1.21
C LYS A 175 -8.42 11.77 -2.23
N LEU A 176 -7.16 11.82 -1.76
CA LEU A 176 -5.98 11.93 -2.60
C LEU A 176 -5.87 10.72 -3.54
N ARG A 177 -5.98 9.49 -3.03
CA ARG A 177 -5.95 8.27 -3.84
C ARG A 177 -7.06 8.24 -4.88
N LYS A 178 -8.26 8.67 -4.51
CA LYS A 178 -9.37 8.75 -5.47
C LYS A 178 -9.06 9.74 -6.59
N ALA A 179 -8.52 10.91 -6.26
CA ALA A 179 -8.14 11.92 -7.23
C ALA A 179 -6.98 11.43 -8.14
N GLU A 180 -5.97 10.75 -7.58
CA GLU A 180 -4.87 10.15 -8.34
C GLU A 180 -5.38 9.05 -9.29
N TYR A 181 -6.30 8.21 -8.82
CA TYR A 181 -6.92 7.17 -9.65
C TYR A 181 -7.71 7.78 -10.81
N GLU A 182 -8.54 8.79 -10.53
CA GLU A 182 -9.34 9.50 -11.55
C GLU A 182 -8.45 10.21 -12.58
N ALA A 183 -7.36 10.84 -12.13
CA ALA A 183 -6.36 11.46 -13.01
C ALA A 183 -5.66 10.41 -13.89
N GLY A 184 -5.15 9.32 -13.31
CA GLY A 184 -4.49 8.25 -14.04
C GLY A 184 -5.41 7.54 -15.03
N PHE A 185 -6.70 7.36 -14.68
CA PHE A 185 -7.70 6.80 -15.58
C PHE A 185 -7.96 7.74 -16.78
N SER A 186 -8.11 9.03 -16.53
CA SER A 186 -8.31 10.04 -17.59
C SER A 186 -7.11 10.13 -18.53
N ASP A 187 -5.89 10.08 -17.99
CA ASP A 187 -4.66 10.11 -18.78
C ASP A 187 -4.47 8.82 -19.60
N GLY A 188 -4.80 7.68 -19.01
CA GLY A 188 -4.80 6.38 -19.71
C GLY A 188 -5.81 6.33 -20.86
N GLU A 189 -7.01 6.87 -20.67
CA GLU A 189 -8.04 6.95 -21.71
C GLU A 189 -7.59 7.84 -22.87
N LYS A 190 -7.02 9.02 -22.57
CA LYS A 190 -6.49 9.93 -23.62
C LYS A 190 -5.35 9.30 -24.39
N SER A 191 -4.36 8.75 -23.69
CA SER A 191 -3.20 8.09 -24.29
C SER A 191 -3.62 6.89 -25.15
N GLY A 192 -4.54 6.06 -24.64
CA GLY A 192 -5.09 4.91 -25.38
C GLY A 192 -5.84 5.34 -26.64
N HIS A 193 -6.61 6.43 -26.57
CA HIS A 193 -7.33 6.97 -27.74
C HIS A 193 -6.36 7.52 -28.80
N GLU A 194 -5.35 8.31 -28.38
CA GLU A 194 -4.33 8.88 -29.27
C GLU A 194 -3.51 7.77 -29.96
N THR A 195 -3.07 6.78 -29.18
CA THR A 195 -2.30 5.64 -29.71
C THR A 195 -3.14 4.82 -30.68
N GLY A 196 -4.37 4.45 -30.30
CA GLY A 196 -5.27 3.67 -31.15
C GLY A 196 -5.66 4.41 -32.44
N PHE A 197 -5.85 5.73 -32.37
CA PHE A 197 -6.10 6.54 -33.56
C PHE A 197 -4.90 6.58 -34.50
N SER A 198 -3.70 6.78 -33.96
CA SER A 198 -2.44 6.79 -34.74
C SER A 198 -2.16 5.43 -35.39
N GLU A 199 -2.31 4.35 -34.63
CA GLU A 199 -2.15 2.99 -35.17
C GLU A 199 -3.20 2.64 -36.23
N GLY A 200 -4.44 3.06 -36.00
CA GLY A 200 -5.52 2.90 -36.99
C GLY A 200 -5.26 3.63 -38.30
N GLN A 201 -4.76 4.87 -38.23
CA GLN A 201 -4.35 5.62 -39.43
C GLN A 201 -3.20 4.94 -40.17
N ASN A 202 -2.16 4.51 -39.45
CA ASN A 202 -1.02 3.80 -40.03
C ASN A 202 -1.45 2.49 -40.70
N HIS A 203 -2.33 1.72 -40.06
CA HIS A 203 -2.87 0.48 -40.63
C HIS A 203 -3.67 0.74 -41.89
N ALA A 204 -4.53 1.76 -41.89
CA ALA A 204 -5.31 2.14 -43.08
C ALA A 204 -4.41 2.59 -44.23
N ALA A 205 -3.36 3.35 -43.96
CA ALA A 205 -2.35 3.79 -44.93
C ALA A 205 -1.62 2.60 -45.57
N ILE A 206 -1.15 1.65 -44.76
CA ILE A 206 -0.50 0.41 -45.22
C ILE A 206 -1.42 -0.44 -46.05
N GLU A 207 -2.68 -0.64 -45.65
CA GLU A 207 -3.66 -1.39 -46.41
C GLU A 207 -4.00 -0.73 -47.76
N THR A 208 -4.08 0.59 -47.78
CA THR A 208 -4.28 1.37 -49.01
C THR A 208 -3.11 1.18 -49.95
N ALA A 209 -1.89 1.33 -49.48
CA ALA A 209 -0.67 1.12 -50.26
C ALA A 209 -0.59 -0.31 -50.82
N ARG A 210 -0.92 -1.32 -50.01
CA ARG A 210 -0.93 -2.72 -50.39
C ARG A 210 -1.92 -2.99 -51.54
N ARG A 211 -3.16 -2.47 -51.47
CA ARG A 211 -4.17 -2.60 -52.50
C ARG A 211 -3.76 -1.93 -53.80
N MET A 212 -3.14 -0.75 -53.73
CA MET A 212 -2.64 -0.04 -54.90
C MET A 212 -1.48 -0.79 -55.58
N LEU A 213 -0.53 -1.34 -54.80
CA LEU A 213 0.54 -2.20 -55.33
C LEU A 213 -0.01 -3.43 -56.04
N GLN A 214 -0.99 -4.12 -55.47
CA GLN A 214 -1.62 -5.32 -56.08
C GLN A 214 -2.34 -5.03 -57.38
N SER A 215 -2.84 -3.80 -57.54
CA SER A 215 -3.55 -3.42 -58.80
C SER A 215 -2.63 -3.24 -60.00
N ASN A 216 -1.33 -3.07 -59.79
CA ASN A 216 -0.30 -2.79 -60.82
C ASN A 216 -0.62 -1.58 -61.73
N LYS A 217 -1.45 -0.63 -61.25
CA LYS A 217 -1.91 0.53 -62.04
C LYS A 217 -1.28 1.85 -61.63
N PHE A 218 -0.58 1.86 -60.51
CA PHE A 218 -0.02 3.08 -59.91
C PHE A 218 1.51 2.99 -59.77
N THR A 219 2.18 4.10 -59.92
CA THR A 219 3.62 4.24 -59.64
C THR A 219 3.87 4.29 -58.15
N ILE A 220 5.10 4.01 -57.71
CA ILE A 220 5.51 4.09 -56.29
C ILE A 220 5.28 5.51 -55.74
N GLU A 221 5.52 6.54 -56.55
CA GLU A 221 5.31 7.94 -56.17
C GLU A 221 3.82 8.25 -55.92
N GLU A 222 2.93 7.74 -56.79
CA GLU A 222 1.48 7.89 -56.62
C GLU A 222 0.98 7.11 -55.37
N ILE A 223 1.49 5.91 -55.15
CA ILE A 223 1.15 5.11 -53.97
C ILE A 223 1.55 5.84 -52.69
N ALA A 224 2.77 6.37 -52.62
CA ALA A 224 3.25 7.15 -51.45
C ALA A 224 2.38 8.39 -51.22
N LYS A 225 2.04 9.12 -52.31
CA LYS A 225 1.20 10.32 -52.25
C LYS A 225 -0.22 10.04 -51.75
N PHE A 226 -0.85 8.94 -52.21
CA PHE A 226 -2.23 8.60 -51.84
C PHE A 226 -2.34 7.86 -50.49
N SER A 227 -1.34 7.09 -50.10
CA SER A 227 -1.32 6.40 -48.81
C SER A 227 -0.80 7.26 -47.69
N GLY A 228 -0.05 8.33 -47.99
CA GLY A 228 0.63 9.15 -46.99
C GLY A 228 1.91 8.51 -46.40
N LEU A 229 2.36 7.37 -46.92
CA LEU A 229 3.58 6.69 -46.48
C LEU A 229 4.82 7.26 -47.21
N SER A 230 5.96 7.26 -46.52
CA SER A 230 7.25 7.67 -47.10
C SER A 230 7.77 6.59 -48.07
N GLN A 231 8.49 7.02 -49.11
CA GLN A 231 9.17 6.15 -50.09
C GLN A 231 10.51 5.62 -49.48
N GLN A 232 10.50 4.86 -48.41
CA GLN A 232 11.71 4.19 -47.90
C GLN A 232 11.63 2.70 -48.14
#